data_51c85071f74755b0b13810f6436ff27f
#
_entry.id   51c85071f74755b0b13810f6436ff27f
#
_cell.length_a   1.000
_cell.length_b   1.000
_cell.length_c   1.000
_cell.angle_alpha   90.00
_cell.angle_beta   90.00
_cell.angle_gamma   90.00
#
_symmetry.space_group_name_H-M   'P 1'
#
loop_
_entity.id
_entity.type
_entity.pdbx_description
1 polymer ?
#
loop_
_entity_poly.entity_id
_entity_poly.type
_entity_poly.pdbx_seq_one_letter_code
_entity_poly.pdbx_strand_id
1 'polypeptide(L)'
;MTQKDKVAIITGGARGIGRGCALRLAEKGCAIVLVDILTSEMAATKKEIEDLGTDCLVFNADVADHQKAKNIAATVKDKFGRIDILVNNAGKSMPIGILEIKEEEWDRTIDINLKSCFNWIQAVAPFMIDSGEGRIVSMSSLNAHSGGVTAAVSRFAYAAAKAGIIGMTRALAKELGPKILINAICPGLIKTEIAKNPVIANREAELIKGIASERVGTPGDVAALVEFLTLSEPCFVTGQDIIVDGFQWNR
;
A
#
# COMPACT_ATOMS: atom_id res chain seq x y z
N MET A 1 -6.48 -23.51 -6.88
CA MET A 1 -6.81 -23.12 -5.48
C MET A 1 -7.95 -22.13 -5.53
N THR A 2 -8.91 -22.23 -4.65
CA THR A 2 -9.97 -21.23 -4.54
C THR A 2 -9.37 -19.95 -3.91
N GLN A 3 -9.90 -18.76 -4.25
CA GLN A 3 -9.47 -17.48 -3.66
C GLN A 3 -9.68 -17.47 -2.12
N LYS A 4 -10.56 -18.34 -1.61
CA LYS A 4 -10.89 -18.50 -0.20
C LYS A 4 -9.77 -19.03 0.70
N ASP A 5 -8.65 -19.48 0.12
CA ASP A 5 -7.55 -20.05 0.89
C ASP A 5 -6.33 -19.11 0.95
N LYS A 6 -6.39 -17.94 0.32
CA LYS A 6 -5.26 -16.99 0.27
C LYS A 6 -5.19 -16.12 1.53
N VAL A 7 -3.96 -15.78 1.92
CA VAL A 7 -3.66 -14.92 3.08
C VAL A 7 -3.00 -13.62 2.60
N ALA A 8 -3.60 -12.49 2.97
CA ALA A 8 -3.13 -11.16 2.58
C ALA A 8 -2.66 -10.35 3.80
N ILE A 9 -1.42 -9.90 3.78
CA ILE A 9 -0.88 -8.94 4.75
C ILE A 9 -1.01 -7.53 4.17
N ILE A 10 -1.64 -6.62 4.92
CA ILE A 10 -1.83 -5.22 4.52
C ILE A 10 -1.21 -4.30 5.58
N THR A 11 -0.16 -3.57 5.21
CA THR A 11 0.43 -2.54 6.07
C THR A 11 -0.33 -1.22 5.92
N GLY A 12 -0.49 -0.47 7.02
CA GLY A 12 -1.36 0.71 7.04
C GLY A 12 -2.82 0.35 6.80
N GLY A 13 -3.26 -0.80 7.33
CA GLY A 13 -4.57 -1.39 7.05
C GLY A 13 -5.71 -0.83 7.91
N ALA A 14 -5.42 0.05 8.87
CA ALA A 14 -6.42 0.56 9.80
C ALA A 14 -7.46 1.48 9.16
N ARG A 15 -7.11 2.20 8.09
CA ARG A 15 -7.99 3.19 7.44
C ARG A 15 -7.60 3.46 5.98
N GLY A 16 -8.36 4.33 5.31
CA GLY A 16 -8.05 4.85 3.97
C GLY A 16 -7.89 3.76 2.92
N ILE A 17 -6.86 3.86 2.09
CA ILE A 17 -6.59 2.93 0.99
C ILE A 17 -6.34 1.52 1.55
N GLY A 18 -5.55 1.37 2.62
CA GLY A 18 -5.26 0.08 3.23
C GLY A 18 -6.49 -0.65 3.72
N ARG A 19 -7.40 0.05 4.43
CA ARG A 19 -8.71 -0.50 4.81
C ARG A 19 -9.53 -0.89 3.58
N GLY A 20 -9.58 -0.04 2.53
CA GLY A 20 -10.29 -0.36 1.31
C GLY A 20 -9.77 -1.64 0.64
N CYS A 21 -8.44 -1.81 0.58
CA CYS A 21 -7.81 -3.04 0.07
C CYS A 21 -8.15 -4.26 0.93
N ALA A 22 -8.10 -4.11 2.27
CA ALA A 22 -8.40 -5.18 3.20
C ALA A 22 -9.83 -5.70 3.04
N LEU A 23 -10.82 -4.80 3.04
CA LEU A 23 -12.22 -5.15 2.83
C LEU A 23 -12.44 -5.82 1.47
N ARG A 24 -11.85 -5.27 0.40
CA ARG A 24 -12.00 -5.81 -0.95
C ARG A 24 -11.46 -7.23 -1.08
N LEU A 25 -10.30 -7.52 -0.48
CA LEU A 25 -9.74 -8.86 -0.46
C LEU A 25 -10.51 -9.81 0.45
N ALA A 26 -11.04 -9.33 1.58
CA ALA A 26 -11.92 -10.09 2.47
C ALA A 26 -13.23 -10.51 1.78
N GLU A 27 -13.87 -9.62 1.00
CA GLU A 27 -15.04 -9.93 0.17
C GLU A 27 -14.78 -11.06 -0.84
N LYS A 28 -13.52 -11.26 -1.23
CA LYS A 28 -13.08 -12.38 -2.09
C LYS A 28 -12.71 -13.64 -1.31
N GLY A 29 -12.81 -13.59 0.02
CA GLY A 29 -12.57 -14.72 0.91
C GLY A 29 -11.11 -14.89 1.34
N CYS A 30 -10.24 -13.91 1.11
CA CYS A 30 -8.87 -13.95 1.62
C CYS A 30 -8.85 -13.70 3.13
N ALA A 31 -8.13 -14.51 3.90
CA ALA A 31 -7.81 -14.19 5.28
C ALA A 31 -6.93 -12.94 5.33
N ILE A 32 -7.22 -12.03 6.24
CA ILE A 32 -6.60 -10.71 6.29
C ILE A 32 -5.71 -10.56 7.52
N VAL A 33 -4.54 -9.95 7.31
CA VAL A 33 -3.63 -9.54 8.38
C VAL A 33 -3.41 -8.03 8.27
N LEU A 34 -3.90 -7.29 9.25
CA LEU A 34 -3.71 -5.84 9.35
C LEU A 34 -2.49 -5.52 10.19
N VAL A 35 -1.65 -4.64 9.70
CA VAL A 35 -0.50 -4.09 10.44
C VAL A 35 -0.59 -2.59 10.43
N ASP A 36 -0.72 -1.98 11.60
CA ASP A 36 -0.81 -0.53 11.77
C ASP A 36 -0.39 -0.12 13.18
N ILE A 37 -0.17 1.17 13.39
CA ILE A 37 0.03 1.77 14.73
C ILE A 37 -1.29 2.30 15.32
N LEU A 38 -2.35 2.41 14.53
CA LEU A 38 -3.65 2.96 14.89
C LEU A 38 -4.58 1.85 15.43
N THR A 39 -4.45 1.53 16.69
CA THR A 39 -5.11 0.36 17.32
C THR A 39 -6.63 0.42 17.28
N SER A 40 -7.24 1.57 17.55
CA SER A 40 -8.71 1.71 17.59
C SER A 40 -9.34 1.58 16.20
N GLU A 41 -8.74 2.24 15.19
CA GLU A 41 -9.19 2.16 13.81
C GLU A 41 -8.98 0.74 13.24
N MET A 42 -7.86 0.10 13.61
CA MET A 42 -7.57 -1.28 13.20
C MET A 42 -8.57 -2.27 13.79
N ALA A 43 -9.02 -2.06 15.05
CA ALA A 43 -10.05 -2.88 15.67
C ALA A 43 -11.42 -2.72 14.97
N ALA A 44 -11.77 -1.50 14.55
CA ALA A 44 -12.97 -1.25 13.78
C ALA A 44 -12.93 -1.94 12.41
N THR A 45 -11.83 -1.82 11.68
CA THR A 45 -11.63 -2.48 10.38
C THR A 45 -11.64 -4.00 10.51
N LYS A 46 -11.03 -4.55 11.58
CA LYS A 46 -11.09 -5.98 11.88
C LYS A 46 -12.53 -6.46 12.01
N LYS A 47 -13.34 -5.74 12.79
CA LYS A 47 -14.75 -6.11 12.97
C LYS A 47 -15.50 -6.15 11.64
N GLU A 48 -15.31 -5.16 10.77
CA GLU A 48 -15.93 -5.14 9.45
C GLU A 48 -15.52 -6.36 8.58
N ILE A 49 -14.25 -6.78 8.66
CA ILE A 49 -13.75 -7.96 7.95
C ILE A 49 -14.37 -9.24 8.51
N GLU A 50 -14.45 -9.37 9.84
CA GLU A 50 -15.08 -10.51 10.50
C GLU A 50 -16.59 -10.60 10.23
N ASP A 51 -17.28 -9.46 10.11
CA ASP A 51 -18.69 -9.38 9.71
C ASP A 51 -18.93 -9.90 8.27
N LEU A 52 -17.87 -9.91 7.40
CA LEU A 52 -17.88 -10.56 6.08
C LEU A 52 -17.65 -12.10 6.15
N GLY A 53 -17.45 -12.65 7.33
CA GLY A 53 -17.18 -14.08 7.54
C GLY A 53 -15.74 -14.50 7.22
N THR A 54 -14.79 -13.55 7.30
CA THR A 54 -13.38 -13.77 6.95
C THR A 54 -12.49 -13.60 8.17
N ASP A 55 -11.50 -14.48 8.32
CA ASP A 55 -10.52 -14.40 9.41
C ASP A 55 -9.68 -13.11 9.31
N CYS A 56 -9.50 -12.42 10.43
CA CYS A 56 -8.68 -11.23 10.52
C CYS A 56 -7.75 -11.24 11.74
N LEU A 57 -6.44 -11.17 11.49
CA LEU A 57 -5.43 -10.88 12.52
C LEU A 57 -5.03 -9.41 12.49
N VAL A 58 -4.67 -8.88 13.65
CA VAL A 58 -4.18 -7.50 13.78
C VAL A 58 -2.87 -7.46 14.56
N PHE A 59 -1.93 -6.63 14.09
CA PHE A 59 -0.65 -6.41 14.76
C PHE A 59 -0.39 -4.90 14.89
N ASN A 60 -0.23 -4.45 16.14
CA ASN A 60 0.25 -3.09 16.40
C ASN A 60 1.76 -3.07 16.19
N ALA A 61 2.19 -2.45 15.08
CA ALA A 61 3.61 -2.39 14.72
C ALA A 61 3.93 -1.16 13.88
N ASP A 62 5.09 -0.58 14.14
CA ASP A 62 5.73 0.36 13.22
C ASP A 62 6.32 -0.42 12.05
N VAL A 63 5.91 -0.08 10.83
CA VAL A 63 6.37 -0.75 9.59
C VAL A 63 7.87 -0.56 9.33
N ALA A 64 8.49 0.44 9.94
CA ALA A 64 9.92 0.69 9.86
C ALA A 64 10.75 -0.31 10.72
N ASP A 65 10.12 -1.04 11.63
CA ASP A 65 10.77 -2.06 12.45
C ASP A 65 10.94 -3.36 11.65
N HIS A 66 12.16 -3.58 11.18
CA HIS A 66 12.52 -4.71 10.35
C HIS A 66 12.37 -6.06 11.09
N GLN A 67 12.80 -6.13 12.36
CA GLN A 67 12.69 -7.39 13.11
C GLN A 67 11.24 -7.74 13.41
N LYS A 68 10.42 -6.74 13.68
CA LYS A 68 8.99 -6.93 13.92
C LYS A 68 8.26 -7.42 12.67
N ALA A 69 8.65 -6.93 11.47
CA ALA A 69 8.11 -7.45 10.21
C ALA A 69 8.39 -8.95 10.04
N LYS A 70 9.62 -9.39 10.30
CA LYS A 70 10.01 -10.82 10.25
C LYS A 70 9.23 -11.67 11.26
N ASN A 71 9.10 -11.21 12.50
CA ASN A 71 8.39 -11.93 13.54
C ASN A 71 6.89 -12.07 13.22
N ILE A 72 6.27 -11.01 12.69
CA ILE A 72 4.87 -11.03 12.28
C ILE A 72 4.68 -11.97 11.10
N ALA A 73 5.53 -11.93 10.07
CA ALA A 73 5.45 -12.84 8.93
C ALA A 73 5.56 -14.31 9.36
N ALA A 74 6.47 -14.64 10.27
CA ALA A 74 6.58 -15.98 10.85
C ALA A 74 5.29 -16.38 11.59
N THR A 75 4.75 -15.52 12.45
CA THR A 75 3.49 -15.76 13.16
C THR A 75 2.32 -16.00 12.20
N VAL A 76 2.24 -15.24 11.10
CA VAL A 76 1.21 -15.41 10.06
C VAL A 76 1.38 -16.77 9.36
N LYS A 77 2.61 -17.13 9.01
CA LYS A 77 2.93 -18.42 8.41
C LYS A 77 2.56 -19.59 9.33
N ASP A 78 2.88 -19.47 10.62
CA ASP A 78 2.54 -20.51 11.61
C ASP A 78 1.01 -20.67 11.79
N LYS A 79 0.28 -19.53 11.78
CA LYS A 79 -1.18 -19.52 11.97
C LYS A 79 -1.95 -20.04 10.77
N PHE A 80 -1.59 -19.62 9.55
CA PHE A 80 -2.35 -19.90 8.33
C PHE A 80 -1.67 -20.91 7.40
N GLY A 81 -0.43 -21.29 7.66
CA GLY A 81 0.34 -22.17 6.81
C GLY A 81 0.87 -21.54 5.52
N ARG A 82 0.50 -20.30 5.21
CA ARG A 82 0.84 -19.59 3.95
C ARG A 82 0.83 -18.07 4.07
N ILE A 83 1.47 -17.41 3.12
CA ILE A 83 1.38 -15.97 2.86
C ILE A 83 1.37 -15.81 1.34
N ASP A 84 0.30 -15.25 0.78
CA ASP A 84 0.11 -15.16 -0.67
C ASP A 84 0.22 -13.75 -1.21
N ILE A 85 -0.25 -12.79 -0.42
CA ILE A 85 -0.39 -11.40 -0.84
C ILE A 85 0.25 -10.48 0.20
N LEU A 86 1.05 -9.53 -0.29
CA LEU A 86 1.52 -8.40 0.51
C LEU A 86 1.08 -7.10 -0.15
N VAL A 87 0.38 -6.26 0.60
CA VAL A 87 0.07 -4.88 0.21
C VAL A 87 0.87 -3.94 1.09
N ASN A 88 1.97 -3.41 0.59
CA ASN A 88 2.75 -2.36 1.23
C ASN A 88 2.05 -1.02 1.01
N ASN A 89 1.19 -0.64 1.95
CA ASN A 89 0.40 0.59 1.84
C ASN A 89 0.75 1.64 2.89
N ALA A 90 1.33 1.25 4.02
CA ALA A 90 1.72 2.21 5.06
C ALA A 90 2.55 3.35 4.50
N GLY A 91 2.25 4.56 4.92
CA GLY A 91 2.96 5.75 4.49
C GLY A 91 2.54 6.99 5.26
N LYS A 92 3.40 8.00 5.24
CA LYS A 92 3.16 9.29 5.89
C LYS A 92 3.62 10.42 4.97
N SER A 93 2.78 11.44 4.83
CA SER A 93 3.11 12.67 4.11
C SER A 93 4.27 13.42 4.77
N MET A 94 5.02 14.21 3.98
CA MET A 94 6.11 15.08 4.44
C MET A 94 6.00 16.45 3.76
N PRO A 95 5.40 17.47 4.41
CA PRO A 95 5.17 18.78 3.80
C PRO A 95 6.35 19.77 3.96
N ILE A 96 7.41 19.40 4.68
CA ILE A 96 8.54 20.28 4.98
C ILE A 96 9.43 20.41 3.74
N GLY A 97 9.87 21.63 3.45
CA GLY A 97 10.73 21.97 2.30
C GLY A 97 12.20 21.64 2.56
N ILE A 98 13.01 21.70 1.47
CA ILE A 98 14.44 21.32 1.52
C ILE A 98 15.27 22.25 2.44
N LEU A 99 14.84 23.49 2.63
CA LEU A 99 15.56 24.45 3.46
C LEU A 99 15.24 24.31 4.95
N GLU A 100 14.14 23.66 5.31
CA GLU A 100 13.64 23.56 6.69
C GLU A 100 13.65 22.14 7.26
N ILE A 101 13.70 21.12 6.40
CA ILE A 101 13.67 19.72 6.84
C ILE A 101 14.94 19.36 7.61
N LYS A 102 14.77 18.67 8.73
CA LYS A 102 15.89 18.11 9.49
C LYS A 102 16.25 16.73 8.98
N GLU A 103 17.48 16.28 9.22
CA GLU A 103 17.98 14.96 8.83
C GLU A 103 17.10 13.83 9.40
N GLU A 104 16.71 13.95 10.67
CA GLU A 104 15.87 12.92 11.32
C GLU A 104 14.46 12.84 10.69
N GLU A 105 13.93 13.95 10.18
CA GLU A 105 12.65 13.98 9.49
C GLU A 105 12.75 13.37 8.09
N TRP A 106 13.87 13.60 7.41
CA TRP A 106 14.21 12.93 6.16
C TRP A 106 14.34 11.42 6.38
N ASP A 107 15.17 10.99 7.31
CA ASP A 107 15.41 9.58 7.61
C ASP A 107 14.10 8.87 7.96
N ARG A 108 13.30 9.49 8.84
CA ARG A 108 11.99 8.93 9.21
C ARG A 108 11.03 8.84 8.02
N THR A 109 11.09 9.78 7.08
CA THR A 109 10.28 9.75 5.86
C THR A 109 10.69 8.60 4.96
N ILE A 110 11.98 8.36 4.79
CA ILE A 110 12.51 7.23 4.04
C ILE A 110 12.18 5.91 4.74
N ASP A 111 12.36 5.83 6.04
CA ASP A 111 12.07 4.63 6.84
C ASP A 111 10.61 4.18 6.71
N ILE A 112 9.66 5.12 6.82
CA ILE A 112 8.24 4.79 6.73
C ILE A 112 7.80 4.51 5.29
N ASN A 113 8.23 5.32 4.31
CA ASN A 113 7.65 5.30 2.97
C ASN A 113 8.41 4.41 1.97
N LEU A 114 9.67 4.04 2.23
CA LEU A 114 10.48 3.23 1.33
C LEU A 114 11.07 2.01 2.03
N LYS A 115 11.85 2.20 3.10
CA LYS A 115 12.50 1.08 3.80
C LYS A 115 11.50 0.09 4.39
N SER A 116 10.32 0.55 4.80
CA SER A 116 9.22 -0.35 5.21
C SER A 116 8.86 -1.36 4.13
N CYS A 117 8.79 -0.95 2.85
CA CYS A 117 8.52 -1.87 1.75
C CYS A 117 9.61 -2.95 1.65
N PHE A 118 10.89 -2.56 1.77
CA PHE A 118 11.99 -3.52 1.84
C PHE A 118 11.82 -4.48 3.02
N ASN A 119 11.54 -3.99 4.22
CA ASN A 119 11.37 -4.80 5.42
C ASN A 119 10.33 -5.90 5.23
N TRP A 120 9.15 -5.52 4.73
CA TRP A 120 8.04 -6.44 4.56
C TRP A 120 8.23 -7.39 3.38
N ILE A 121 8.79 -6.93 2.26
CA ILE A 121 9.11 -7.81 1.12
C ILE A 121 10.12 -8.87 1.56
N GLN A 122 11.20 -8.47 2.25
CA GLN A 122 12.20 -9.41 2.75
C GLN A 122 11.63 -10.40 3.77
N ALA A 123 10.66 -9.98 4.58
CA ALA A 123 10.03 -10.85 5.57
C ALA A 123 9.13 -11.92 4.95
N VAL A 124 8.40 -11.62 3.86
CA VAL A 124 7.42 -12.55 3.27
C VAL A 124 7.95 -13.33 2.08
N ALA A 125 8.94 -12.80 1.33
CA ALA A 125 9.42 -13.41 0.10
C ALA A 125 9.90 -14.86 0.26
N PRO A 126 10.62 -15.26 1.32
CA PRO A 126 10.99 -16.65 1.53
C PRO A 126 9.79 -17.59 1.54
N PHE A 127 8.71 -17.23 2.25
CA PHE A 127 7.49 -18.03 2.35
C PHE A 127 6.74 -18.13 1.02
N MET A 128 6.71 -17.03 0.24
CA MET A 128 6.10 -17.01 -1.09
C MET A 128 6.92 -17.87 -2.09
N ILE A 129 8.25 -17.82 -2.01
CA ILE A 129 9.15 -18.64 -2.84
C ILE A 129 8.94 -20.12 -2.55
N ASP A 130 8.84 -20.49 -1.28
CA ASP A 130 8.62 -21.88 -0.84
C ASP A 130 7.26 -22.42 -1.28
N SER A 131 6.22 -21.58 -1.27
CA SER A 131 4.88 -21.95 -1.77
C SER A 131 4.80 -21.97 -3.31
N GLY A 132 5.78 -21.42 -4.01
CA GLY A 132 5.84 -21.34 -5.47
C GLY A 132 5.05 -20.20 -6.09
N GLU A 133 4.31 -19.41 -5.31
CA GLU A 133 3.55 -18.25 -5.78
C GLU A 133 3.49 -17.13 -4.74
N GLY A 134 3.50 -15.89 -5.21
CA GLY A 134 3.30 -14.70 -4.39
C GLY A 134 2.87 -13.50 -5.22
N ARG A 135 2.14 -12.57 -4.59
CA ARG A 135 1.70 -11.31 -5.19
C ARG A 135 2.04 -10.16 -4.25
N ILE A 136 2.82 -9.21 -4.74
CA ILE A 136 3.22 -8.02 -3.96
C ILE A 136 2.78 -6.77 -4.69
N VAL A 137 2.07 -5.91 -3.98
CA VAL A 137 1.68 -4.58 -4.46
C VAL A 137 2.17 -3.53 -3.48
N SER A 138 2.96 -2.57 -3.97
CA SER A 138 3.48 -1.47 -3.14
C SER A 138 2.87 -0.13 -3.56
N MET A 139 2.35 0.62 -2.59
CA MET A 139 1.77 1.95 -2.84
C MET A 139 2.88 2.99 -3.02
N SER A 140 3.16 3.31 -4.27
CA SER A 140 3.89 4.50 -4.64
C SER A 140 2.98 5.73 -4.55
N SER A 141 3.07 6.67 -5.44
CA SER A 141 2.25 7.87 -5.51
C SER A 141 2.41 8.54 -6.88
N LEU A 142 1.41 9.29 -7.31
CA LEU A 142 1.56 10.22 -8.43
C LEU A 142 2.74 11.19 -8.23
N ASN A 143 3.07 11.52 -6.97
CA ASN A 143 4.22 12.37 -6.64
C ASN A 143 5.56 11.80 -7.09
N ALA A 144 5.69 10.48 -7.28
CA ALA A 144 6.89 9.86 -7.81
C ALA A 144 7.19 10.28 -9.25
N HIS A 145 6.16 10.65 -10.01
CA HIS A 145 6.25 11.09 -11.40
C HIS A 145 6.21 12.62 -11.55
N SER A 146 5.31 13.28 -10.80
CA SER A 146 5.02 14.71 -10.94
C SER A 146 5.83 15.63 -10.01
N GLY A 147 6.54 15.06 -9.03
CA GLY A 147 7.17 15.81 -7.95
C GLY A 147 6.19 16.36 -6.90
N GLY A 148 4.89 16.17 -7.12
CA GLY A 148 3.80 16.57 -6.22
C GLY A 148 2.83 17.55 -6.83
N VAL A 149 1.55 17.24 -6.74
CA VAL A 149 0.45 18.08 -7.27
C VAL A 149 0.13 19.24 -6.31
N THR A 150 0.33 19.02 -5.01
CA THR A 150 0.15 20.06 -4.00
C THR A 150 1.33 20.06 -3.03
N ALA A 151 2.18 21.07 -3.13
CA ALA A 151 3.29 21.28 -2.20
C ALA A 151 2.86 21.42 -0.72
N ALA A 152 1.56 21.57 -0.47
CA ALA A 152 0.99 21.72 0.87
C ALA A 152 0.92 20.43 1.68
N VAL A 153 0.96 19.25 1.04
CA VAL A 153 0.75 17.94 1.71
C VAL A 153 2.00 17.08 1.72
N SER A 154 2.75 17.05 0.61
CA SER A 154 3.98 16.26 0.50
C SER A 154 4.95 16.91 -0.49
N ARG A 155 6.23 16.90 -0.14
CA ARG A 155 7.30 17.50 -0.94
C ARG A 155 8.37 16.47 -1.31
N PHE A 156 9.55 16.92 -1.67
CA PHE A 156 10.64 16.17 -2.28
C PHE A 156 11.02 14.88 -1.53
N ALA A 157 11.06 14.89 -0.19
CA ALA A 157 11.45 13.71 0.59
C ALA A 157 10.46 12.53 0.41
N TYR A 158 9.17 12.85 0.43
CA TYR A 158 8.13 11.88 0.14
C TYR A 158 8.16 11.42 -1.33
N ALA A 159 8.33 12.36 -2.27
CA ALA A 159 8.43 12.04 -3.69
C ALA A 159 9.62 11.12 -3.98
N ALA A 160 10.79 11.40 -3.38
CA ALA A 160 11.99 10.55 -3.50
C ALA A 160 11.73 9.14 -2.97
N ALA A 161 11.10 9.00 -1.78
CA ALA A 161 10.75 7.69 -1.24
C ALA A 161 9.80 6.91 -2.17
N LYS A 162 8.77 7.58 -2.70
CA LYS A 162 7.79 6.95 -3.59
C LYS A 162 8.36 6.61 -4.97
N ALA A 163 9.29 7.40 -5.50
CA ALA A 163 10.06 7.05 -6.69
C ALA A 163 10.99 5.83 -6.45
N GLY A 164 11.58 5.74 -5.26
CA GLY A 164 12.37 4.58 -4.84
C GLY A 164 11.59 3.26 -4.88
N ILE A 165 10.30 3.27 -4.53
CA ILE A 165 9.42 2.11 -4.63
C ILE A 165 9.33 1.61 -6.09
N ILE A 166 9.24 2.50 -7.08
CA ILE A 166 9.15 2.15 -8.50
C ILE A 166 10.44 1.42 -8.93
N GLY A 167 11.61 1.98 -8.58
CA GLY A 167 12.90 1.36 -8.87
C GLY A 167 13.04 -0.03 -8.24
N MET A 168 12.67 -0.16 -6.95
CA MET A 168 12.70 -1.42 -6.21
C MET A 168 11.73 -2.45 -6.83
N THR A 169 10.53 -2.05 -7.23
CA THR A 169 9.54 -2.90 -7.89
C THR A 169 10.09 -3.53 -9.16
N ARG A 170 10.72 -2.72 -10.03
CA ARG A 170 11.30 -3.19 -11.30
C ARG A 170 12.47 -4.16 -11.09
N ALA A 171 13.33 -3.88 -10.12
CA ALA A 171 14.46 -4.73 -9.81
C ALA A 171 14.00 -6.09 -9.23
N LEU A 172 13.13 -6.06 -8.22
CA LEU A 172 12.65 -7.27 -7.55
C LEU A 172 11.75 -8.13 -8.44
N ALA A 173 11.02 -7.56 -9.41
CA ALA A 173 10.26 -8.34 -10.37
C ALA A 173 11.16 -9.24 -11.23
N LYS A 174 12.38 -8.81 -11.54
CA LYS A 174 13.38 -9.64 -12.24
C LYS A 174 14.03 -10.67 -11.31
N GLU A 175 14.29 -10.27 -10.06
CA GLU A 175 14.99 -11.10 -9.09
C GLU A 175 14.13 -12.26 -8.56
N LEU A 176 12.84 -12.00 -8.29
CA LEU A 176 11.93 -12.92 -7.62
C LEU A 176 10.95 -13.63 -8.58
N GLY A 177 10.89 -13.19 -9.84
CA GLY A 177 10.11 -13.88 -10.86
C GLY A 177 10.72 -15.25 -11.24
N PRO A 178 9.93 -16.21 -11.72
CA PRO A 178 8.48 -16.14 -11.94
C PRO A 178 7.61 -16.44 -10.71
N LYS A 179 8.20 -16.74 -9.55
CA LYS A 179 7.46 -17.18 -8.35
C LYS A 179 6.66 -16.04 -7.71
N ILE A 180 7.17 -14.80 -7.77
CA ILE A 180 6.50 -13.66 -7.17
C ILE A 180 6.29 -12.58 -8.24
N LEU A 181 5.03 -12.16 -8.44
CA LEU A 181 4.71 -11.00 -9.26
C LEU A 181 4.66 -9.76 -8.36
N ILE A 182 5.40 -8.73 -8.75
CA ILE A 182 5.56 -7.50 -7.96
C ILE A 182 5.18 -6.29 -8.81
N ASN A 183 4.26 -5.47 -8.31
CA ASN A 183 3.84 -4.24 -8.97
C ASN A 183 3.74 -3.08 -7.98
N ALA A 184 3.82 -1.87 -8.49
CA ALA A 184 3.52 -0.64 -7.77
C ALA A 184 2.22 -0.02 -8.30
N ILE A 185 1.48 0.64 -7.41
CA ILE A 185 0.37 1.50 -7.77
C ILE A 185 0.76 2.93 -7.41
N CYS A 186 0.44 3.88 -8.28
CA CYS A 186 0.70 5.30 -8.11
C CYS A 186 -0.64 6.06 -8.01
N PRO A 187 -1.29 6.10 -6.82
CA PRO A 187 -2.54 6.83 -6.66
C PRO A 187 -2.34 8.33 -6.85
N GLY A 188 -3.32 8.97 -7.50
CA GLY A 188 -3.49 10.41 -7.49
C GLY A 188 -4.18 10.90 -6.21
N LEU A 189 -5.06 11.88 -6.34
CA LEU A 189 -5.84 12.39 -5.21
C LEU A 189 -6.97 11.39 -4.85
N ILE A 190 -6.82 10.75 -3.70
CA ILE A 190 -7.78 9.78 -3.17
C ILE A 190 -8.43 10.32 -1.91
N LYS A 191 -9.76 10.28 -1.84
CA LYS A 191 -10.55 10.72 -0.69
C LYS A 191 -10.39 9.74 0.48
N THR A 192 -9.53 10.08 1.42
CA THR A 192 -9.28 9.34 2.66
C THR A 192 -9.45 10.27 3.84
N GLU A 193 -9.17 9.80 5.05
CA GLU A 193 -9.17 10.65 6.25
C GLU A 193 -8.18 11.83 6.15
N ILE A 194 -7.17 11.75 5.29
CA ILE A 194 -6.25 12.85 4.97
C ILE A 194 -6.99 13.99 4.24
N ALA A 195 -8.05 13.69 3.50
CA ALA A 195 -8.90 14.69 2.86
C ALA A 195 -9.72 15.53 3.86
N LYS A 196 -9.78 15.12 5.14
CA LYS A 196 -10.29 15.95 6.24
C LYS A 196 -9.35 17.11 6.59
N ASN A 197 -8.14 17.17 5.99
CA ASN A 197 -7.29 18.34 6.09
C ASN A 197 -8.00 19.54 5.45
N PRO A 198 -8.25 20.64 6.21
CA PRO A 198 -8.98 21.81 5.71
C PRO A 198 -8.39 22.40 4.42
N VAL A 199 -7.08 22.29 4.21
CA VAL A 199 -6.41 22.77 3.00
C VAL A 199 -6.87 22.00 1.75
N ILE A 200 -7.13 20.70 1.87
CA ILE A 200 -7.62 19.88 0.77
C ILE A 200 -9.12 20.06 0.61
N ALA A 201 -9.88 20.03 1.71
CA ALA A 201 -11.33 20.20 1.68
C ALA A 201 -11.76 21.53 1.06
N ASN A 202 -11.08 22.62 1.39
CA ASN A 202 -11.37 23.96 0.86
C ASN A 202 -10.98 24.12 -0.62
N ARG A 203 -10.16 23.21 -1.18
CA ARG A 203 -9.68 23.25 -2.57
C ARG A 203 -10.19 22.10 -3.41
N GLU A 204 -11.08 21.25 -2.88
CA GLU A 204 -11.56 20.05 -3.57
C GLU A 204 -12.15 20.39 -4.95
N ALA A 205 -12.99 21.43 -5.02
CA ALA A 205 -13.59 21.86 -6.28
C ALA A 205 -12.57 22.38 -7.32
N GLU A 206 -11.48 22.99 -6.86
CA GLU A 206 -10.37 23.43 -7.73
C GLU A 206 -9.55 22.22 -8.21
N LEU A 207 -9.25 21.30 -7.31
CA LEU A 207 -8.47 20.09 -7.60
C LEU A 207 -9.20 19.16 -8.58
N ILE A 208 -10.52 19.03 -8.47
CA ILE A 208 -11.35 18.23 -9.36
C ILE A 208 -11.27 18.76 -10.81
N LYS A 209 -11.22 20.07 -11.04
CA LYS A 209 -11.14 20.65 -12.40
C LYS A 209 -9.91 20.18 -13.19
N GLY A 210 -8.86 19.74 -12.51
CA GLY A 210 -7.66 19.17 -13.13
C GLY A 210 -7.71 17.65 -13.36
N ILE A 211 -8.82 16.99 -12.99
CA ILE A 211 -8.99 15.54 -13.10
C ILE A 211 -10.00 15.24 -14.20
N ALA A 212 -9.59 14.54 -15.26
CA ALA A 212 -10.46 14.27 -16.41
C ALA A 212 -11.72 13.44 -16.06
N SER A 213 -11.65 12.62 -15.02
CA SER A 213 -12.82 11.87 -14.49
C SER A 213 -13.79 12.73 -13.66
N GLU A 214 -13.52 14.03 -13.50
CA GLU A 214 -14.35 15.02 -12.79
C GLU A 214 -14.70 14.64 -11.34
N ARG A 215 -13.86 13.83 -10.69
CA ARG A 215 -13.97 13.46 -9.28
C ARG A 215 -12.62 13.10 -8.67
N VAL A 216 -12.53 13.19 -7.37
CA VAL A 216 -11.45 12.54 -6.62
C VAL A 216 -11.65 11.02 -6.61
N GLY A 217 -10.56 10.28 -6.58
CA GLY A 217 -10.60 8.83 -6.40
C GLY A 217 -11.05 8.44 -4.99
N THR A 218 -11.46 7.20 -4.83
CA THR A 218 -11.83 6.58 -3.56
C THR A 218 -10.87 5.45 -3.20
N PRO A 219 -10.80 4.99 -1.95
CA PRO A 219 -10.09 3.76 -1.60
C PRO A 219 -10.51 2.55 -2.45
N GLY A 220 -11.79 2.49 -2.85
CA GLY A 220 -12.33 1.43 -3.71
C GLY A 220 -11.74 1.42 -5.11
N ASP A 221 -11.42 2.59 -5.69
CA ASP A 221 -10.78 2.67 -7.02
C ASP A 221 -9.38 2.02 -6.99
N VAL A 222 -8.62 2.25 -5.93
CA VAL A 222 -7.30 1.64 -5.74
C VAL A 222 -7.41 0.15 -5.40
N ALA A 223 -8.35 -0.21 -4.52
CA ALA A 223 -8.58 -1.58 -4.09
C ALA A 223 -9.01 -2.51 -5.24
N ALA A 224 -9.76 -2.00 -6.22
CA ALA A 224 -10.12 -2.76 -7.42
C ALA A 224 -8.88 -3.17 -8.25
N LEU A 225 -7.89 -2.28 -8.36
CA LEU A 225 -6.63 -2.62 -9.03
C LEU A 225 -5.78 -3.58 -8.19
N VAL A 226 -5.77 -3.42 -6.85
CA VAL A 226 -5.10 -4.38 -5.96
C VAL A 226 -5.70 -5.77 -6.12
N GLU A 227 -7.03 -5.90 -6.13
CA GLU A 227 -7.72 -7.18 -6.41
C GLU A 227 -7.26 -7.78 -7.73
N PHE A 228 -7.28 -6.99 -8.82
CA PHE A 228 -6.84 -7.46 -10.13
C PHE A 228 -5.40 -7.98 -10.08
N LEU A 229 -4.45 -7.21 -9.54
CA LEU A 229 -3.04 -7.57 -9.52
C LEU A 229 -2.73 -8.77 -8.61
N THR A 230 -3.57 -9.05 -7.62
CA THR A 230 -3.31 -10.09 -6.61
C THR A 230 -4.14 -11.36 -6.78
N LEU A 231 -5.29 -11.28 -7.41
CA LEU A 231 -6.23 -12.41 -7.51
C LEU A 231 -6.53 -12.88 -8.94
N SER A 232 -6.21 -12.09 -9.98
CA SER A 232 -6.48 -12.50 -11.36
C SER A 232 -5.54 -13.61 -11.82
N GLU A 233 -6.13 -14.63 -12.47
CA GLU A 233 -5.41 -15.73 -13.11
C GLU A 233 -6.03 -16.01 -14.51
N PRO A 234 -5.22 -16.06 -15.56
CA PRO A 234 -3.77 -15.80 -15.60
C PRO A 234 -3.45 -14.31 -15.41
N CYS A 235 -2.26 -14.00 -14.85
CA CYS A 235 -1.76 -12.64 -14.73
C CYS A 235 -0.39 -12.49 -15.37
N PHE A 236 -0.25 -11.60 -16.36
CA PHE A 236 1.02 -11.32 -17.06
C PHE A 236 1.50 -9.89 -16.78
N VAL A 237 1.17 -9.37 -15.58
CA VAL A 237 1.53 -8.02 -15.14
C VAL A 237 2.51 -8.13 -13.96
N THR A 238 3.77 -7.76 -14.20
CA THR A 238 4.80 -7.68 -13.16
C THR A 238 5.83 -6.60 -13.49
N GLY A 239 6.43 -6.00 -12.47
CA GLY A 239 7.42 -4.93 -12.63
C GLY A 239 6.84 -3.59 -13.07
N GLN A 240 5.52 -3.43 -13.04
CA GLN A 240 4.84 -2.22 -13.50
C GLN A 240 4.58 -1.23 -12.36
N ASP A 241 4.55 0.05 -12.72
CA ASP A 241 4.05 1.14 -11.89
C ASP A 241 2.79 1.72 -12.57
N ILE A 242 1.62 1.43 -11.98
CA ILE A 242 0.33 1.73 -12.59
C ILE A 242 -0.29 2.96 -11.91
N ILE A 243 -0.57 4.00 -12.70
CA ILE A 243 -1.18 5.24 -12.21
C ILE A 243 -2.69 5.05 -12.09
N VAL A 244 -3.26 5.47 -10.94
CA VAL A 244 -4.70 5.47 -10.64
C VAL A 244 -5.07 6.87 -10.16
N ASP A 245 -5.35 7.77 -11.09
CA ASP A 245 -5.49 9.20 -10.81
C ASP A 245 -6.64 9.90 -11.54
N GLY A 246 -7.46 9.17 -12.29
CA GLY A 246 -8.52 9.75 -13.11
C GLY A 246 -8.03 10.68 -14.21
N PHE A 247 -6.76 10.50 -14.64
CA PHE A 247 -6.04 11.38 -15.55
C PHE A 247 -5.86 12.80 -14.97
N GLN A 248 -5.44 12.84 -13.72
CA GLN A 248 -5.06 14.08 -13.02
C GLN A 248 -3.72 14.62 -13.55
N TRP A 249 -2.82 13.74 -13.94
CA TRP A 249 -1.50 14.09 -14.43
C TRP A 249 -1.39 13.82 -15.94
N ASN A 250 -1.35 14.91 -16.69
CA ASN A 250 -1.10 14.88 -18.13
C ASN A 250 0.40 15.13 -18.38
N ARG A 251 1.01 14.23 -19.08
CA ARG A 251 2.40 14.42 -19.57
C ARG A 251 2.45 15.44 -20.70
#